data_56cc7bdb8f6b749558d39bbab331503e
#
_entry.id   56cc7bdb8f6b749558d39bbab331503e
#
_cell.length_a   1.000
_cell.length_b   1.000
_cell.length_c   1.000
_cell.angle_alpha   90.00
_cell.angle_beta   90.00
_cell.angle_gamma   90.00
#
_symmetry.space_group_name_H-M   'P 1'
#
loop_
_entity.id
_entity.type
_entity.pdbx_description
1 polymer ?
#
loop_
_entity_poly.entity_id
_entity_poly.type
_entity_poly.pdbx_seq_one_letter_code
_entity_poly.pdbx_strand_id
1 'polypeptide(L)'
;MSKYYSIHEFSKIIGVSAQTLRNWDANGKLHPHHTTVSGYRYYSDEQLNQVINVKPKNRITIGYCRVSSHKQKDDLERQIDNVKTYLLAKGQPFEIIRDIGSGINYKKKGLQELIRRISQNQVEKVVVLYKDRLLRFGFELIEYIASLYNCVIEIIDNTEKSEQQELVEDLVQIITVFSCKLQGKRANKAKKLIRELIQEEADGKSHKSNVDTK
;
A
#
# COMPACT_ATOMS: atom_id res chain seq x y z
N MET A 1 -0.24 -16.30 -19.96
CA MET A 1 -1.59 -16.89 -20.03
C MET A 1 -1.79 -17.72 -18.79
N SER A 2 -2.87 -17.46 -18.03
CA SER A 2 -3.21 -18.27 -16.86
C SER A 2 -3.63 -19.67 -17.33
N LYS A 3 -3.07 -20.70 -16.70
CA LYS A 3 -3.42 -22.09 -16.98
C LYS A 3 -4.65 -22.46 -16.14
N TYR A 4 -5.58 -23.20 -16.75
CA TYR A 4 -6.77 -23.71 -16.08
C TYR A 4 -6.73 -25.22 -16.01
N TYR A 5 -7.19 -25.78 -14.88
CA TYR A 5 -7.24 -27.19 -14.58
C TYR A 5 -8.69 -27.64 -14.44
N SER A 6 -9.04 -28.75 -15.05
CA SER A 6 -10.31 -29.42 -14.74
C SER A 6 -10.34 -29.88 -13.28
N ILE A 7 -11.53 -30.13 -12.72
CA ILE A 7 -11.68 -30.62 -11.35
C ILE A 7 -10.87 -31.90 -11.10
N HIS A 8 -10.72 -32.76 -12.08
CA HIS A 8 -9.94 -34.00 -11.95
C HIS A 8 -8.44 -33.75 -11.96
N GLU A 9 -7.94 -32.87 -12.81
CA GLU A 9 -6.52 -32.49 -12.84
C GLU A 9 -6.14 -31.78 -11.54
N PHE A 10 -6.94 -30.79 -11.14
CA PHE A 10 -6.73 -30.04 -9.90
C PHE A 10 -6.71 -30.96 -8.68
N SER A 11 -7.68 -31.87 -8.57
CA SER A 11 -7.78 -32.82 -7.47
C SER A 11 -6.56 -33.75 -7.36
N LYS A 12 -6.03 -34.22 -8.49
CA LYS A 12 -4.80 -35.03 -8.52
C LYS A 12 -3.57 -34.26 -8.03
N ILE A 13 -3.44 -33.00 -8.45
CA ILE A 13 -2.29 -32.16 -8.08
C ILE A 13 -2.27 -31.89 -6.58
N ILE A 14 -3.42 -31.56 -5.98
CA ILE A 14 -3.52 -31.22 -4.55
C ILE A 14 -3.72 -32.45 -3.64
N GLY A 15 -3.83 -33.63 -4.21
CA GLY A 15 -3.95 -34.88 -3.43
C GLY A 15 -5.29 -35.13 -2.75
N VAL A 16 -6.40 -34.57 -3.29
CA VAL A 16 -7.75 -34.78 -2.78
C VAL A 16 -8.68 -35.41 -3.84
N SER A 17 -9.86 -35.87 -3.43
CA SER A 17 -10.85 -36.35 -4.40
C SER A 17 -11.59 -35.20 -5.10
N ALA A 18 -12.08 -35.44 -6.32
CA ALA A 18 -12.95 -34.47 -7.00
C ALA A 18 -14.25 -34.21 -6.21
N GLN A 19 -14.70 -35.16 -5.40
CA GLN A 19 -15.85 -34.99 -4.51
C GLN A 19 -15.53 -34.03 -3.36
N THR A 20 -14.31 -34.07 -2.82
CA THR A 20 -13.85 -33.13 -1.81
C THR A 20 -13.89 -31.68 -2.35
N LEU A 21 -13.48 -31.47 -3.61
CA LEU A 21 -13.56 -30.15 -4.25
C LEU A 21 -14.99 -29.66 -4.44
N ARG A 22 -15.93 -30.55 -4.78
CA ARG A 22 -17.36 -30.20 -4.83
C ARG A 22 -17.91 -29.81 -3.45
N ASN A 23 -17.49 -30.49 -2.42
CA ASN A 23 -17.86 -30.16 -1.03
C ASN A 23 -17.26 -28.82 -0.59
N TRP A 24 -16.03 -28.51 -1.01
CA TRP A 24 -15.41 -27.21 -0.74
C TRP A 24 -16.12 -26.07 -1.45
N ASP A 25 -16.57 -26.27 -2.69
CA ASP A 25 -17.41 -25.36 -3.43
C ASP A 25 -18.75 -25.10 -2.71
N ALA A 26 -19.44 -26.17 -2.32
CA ALA A 26 -20.71 -26.09 -1.60
C ALA A 26 -20.60 -25.40 -0.22
N ASN A 27 -19.48 -25.58 0.48
CA ASN A 27 -19.23 -25.01 1.82
C ASN A 27 -18.53 -23.63 1.75
N GLY A 28 -18.32 -23.05 0.56
CA GLY A 28 -17.65 -21.76 0.37
C GLY A 28 -16.16 -21.76 0.66
N LYS A 29 -15.53 -22.93 0.84
CA LYS A 29 -14.10 -23.04 1.15
C LYS A 29 -13.21 -22.78 -0.07
N LEU A 30 -13.61 -23.24 -1.25
CA LEU A 30 -12.93 -23.03 -2.52
C LEU A 30 -13.93 -23.13 -3.65
N HIS A 31 -14.28 -22.00 -4.27
CA HIS A 31 -15.11 -21.96 -5.47
C HIS A 31 -14.26 -22.18 -6.74
N PRO A 32 -14.77 -22.83 -7.78
CA PRO A 32 -14.08 -22.90 -9.06
C PRO A 32 -13.89 -21.48 -9.64
N HIS A 33 -12.81 -21.26 -10.38
CA HIS A 33 -12.59 -20.02 -11.11
C HIS A 33 -13.75 -19.71 -12.07
N HIS A 34 -14.19 -20.72 -12.79
CA HIS A 34 -15.41 -20.66 -13.61
C HIS A 34 -16.03 -22.06 -13.78
N THR A 35 -17.31 -22.05 -14.08
CA THR A 35 -18.05 -23.26 -14.47
C THR A 35 -18.56 -23.08 -15.88
N THR A 36 -18.35 -24.07 -16.74
CA THR A 36 -18.88 -24.05 -18.09
C THR A 36 -20.41 -24.18 -18.12
N VAL A 37 -21.04 -23.85 -19.24
CA VAL A 37 -22.49 -24.04 -19.46
C VAL A 37 -22.91 -25.51 -19.22
N SER A 38 -22.00 -26.47 -19.49
CA SER A 38 -22.21 -27.92 -19.25
C SER A 38 -21.93 -28.35 -17.82
N GLY A 39 -21.67 -27.42 -16.89
CA GLY A 39 -21.46 -27.73 -15.47
C GLY A 39 -20.03 -28.18 -15.09
N TYR A 40 -19.08 -28.17 -16.03
CA TYR A 40 -17.68 -28.51 -15.71
C TYR A 40 -17.00 -27.38 -14.96
N ARG A 41 -16.33 -27.73 -13.84
CA ARG A 41 -15.59 -26.80 -12.97
C ARG A 41 -14.14 -26.73 -13.38
N TYR A 42 -13.63 -25.50 -13.50
CA TYR A 42 -12.23 -25.20 -13.78
C TYR A 42 -11.62 -24.32 -12.68
N TYR A 43 -10.38 -24.62 -12.31
CA TYR A 43 -9.60 -23.94 -11.29
C TYR A 43 -8.38 -23.29 -11.94
N SER A 44 -7.98 -22.11 -11.46
CA SER A 44 -6.83 -21.38 -12.00
C SER A 44 -5.52 -21.81 -11.34
N ASP A 45 -4.40 -21.44 -11.98
CA ASP A 45 -3.06 -21.64 -11.45
C ASP A 45 -2.85 -20.85 -10.14
N GLU A 46 -3.47 -19.67 -10.00
CA GLU A 46 -3.46 -18.90 -8.77
C GLU A 46 -4.14 -19.65 -7.62
N GLN A 47 -5.28 -20.28 -7.88
CA GLN A 47 -6.00 -21.09 -6.89
C GLN A 47 -5.18 -22.33 -6.51
N LEU A 48 -4.49 -22.94 -7.46
CA LEU A 48 -3.59 -24.05 -7.19
C LEU A 48 -2.48 -23.63 -6.21
N ASN A 49 -1.83 -22.52 -6.48
CA ASN A 49 -0.76 -21.97 -5.63
C ASN A 49 -1.26 -21.60 -4.23
N GLN A 50 -2.49 -21.13 -4.10
CA GLN A 50 -3.12 -20.85 -2.80
C GLN A 50 -3.34 -22.12 -1.98
N VAL A 51 -3.88 -23.18 -2.61
CA VAL A 51 -4.24 -24.43 -1.92
C VAL A 51 -3.02 -25.22 -1.47
N ILE A 52 -1.99 -25.30 -2.32
CA ILE A 52 -0.76 -26.05 -1.98
C ILE A 52 0.26 -25.21 -1.20
N ASN A 53 -0.08 -23.95 -0.84
CA ASN A 53 0.81 -23.04 -0.12
C ASN A 53 2.21 -22.92 -0.77
N VAL A 54 2.29 -23.12 -2.09
CA VAL A 54 3.53 -22.91 -2.82
C VAL A 54 3.77 -21.41 -2.88
N LYS A 55 4.65 -20.93 -2.01
CA LYS A 55 5.24 -19.60 -2.20
C LYS A 55 5.89 -19.57 -3.57
N PRO A 56 5.53 -18.65 -4.47
CA PRO A 56 6.23 -18.52 -5.75
C PRO A 56 7.74 -18.48 -5.49
N LYS A 57 8.51 -19.28 -6.20
CA LYS A 57 9.97 -19.46 -5.96
C LYS A 57 10.78 -18.17 -6.08
N ASN A 58 10.21 -17.11 -6.65
CA ASN A 58 10.91 -15.86 -6.97
C ASN A 58 10.15 -14.62 -6.44
N ARG A 59 9.72 -14.66 -5.16
CA ARG A 59 9.18 -13.46 -4.52
C ARG A 59 10.33 -12.54 -4.11
N ILE A 60 10.15 -11.25 -4.33
CA ILE A 60 11.16 -10.23 -4.06
C ILE A 60 10.79 -9.35 -2.88
N THR A 61 11.78 -8.82 -2.19
CA THR A 61 11.57 -7.75 -1.23
C THR A 61 11.58 -6.40 -1.95
N ILE A 62 10.59 -5.55 -1.66
CA ILE A 62 10.49 -4.20 -2.24
C ILE A 62 10.67 -3.16 -1.14
N GLY A 63 11.69 -2.32 -1.28
CA GLY A 63 11.80 -1.07 -0.51
C GLY A 63 10.94 0.01 -1.18
N TYR A 64 10.02 0.62 -0.43
CA TYR A 64 9.20 1.72 -0.94
C TYR A 64 9.57 3.03 -0.27
N CYS A 65 9.92 4.04 -1.08
CA CYS A 65 10.35 5.36 -0.62
C CYS A 65 9.47 6.44 -1.26
N ARG A 66 9.09 7.46 -0.47
CA ARG A 66 8.21 8.54 -0.93
C ARG A 66 8.53 9.88 -0.28
N VAL A 67 8.41 10.93 -1.08
CA VAL A 67 8.34 12.32 -0.62
C VAL A 67 7.11 13.01 -1.18
N SER A 68 6.63 14.06 -0.54
CA SER A 68 5.42 14.77 -0.97
C SER A 68 5.63 15.65 -2.19
N SER A 69 6.84 16.22 -2.39
CA SER A 69 7.13 17.14 -3.49
C SER A 69 8.51 16.94 -4.10
N HIS A 70 8.70 17.47 -5.31
CA HIS A 70 10.00 17.48 -5.99
C HIS A 70 11.09 18.29 -5.25
N LYS A 71 10.70 19.20 -4.37
CA LYS A 71 11.63 19.97 -3.55
C LYS A 71 12.37 19.13 -2.51
N GLN A 72 11.79 17.98 -2.13
CA GLN A 72 12.33 17.03 -1.15
C GLN A 72 13.13 15.89 -1.81
N LYS A 73 13.75 16.15 -2.97
CA LYS A 73 14.48 15.12 -3.70
C LYS A 73 15.67 14.57 -2.90
N ASP A 74 16.36 15.43 -2.17
CA ASP A 74 17.49 15.02 -1.31
C ASP A 74 17.02 14.15 -0.14
N ASP A 75 15.83 14.40 0.40
CA ASP A 75 15.21 13.54 1.42
C ASP A 75 14.83 12.17 0.85
N LEU A 76 14.36 12.13 -0.40
CA LEU A 76 14.05 10.88 -1.08
C LEU A 76 15.31 10.02 -1.24
N GLU A 77 16.43 10.61 -1.68
CA GLU A 77 17.68 9.87 -1.83
C GLU A 77 18.19 9.36 -0.47
N ARG A 78 18.12 10.19 0.60
CA ARG A 78 18.44 9.73 1.97
C ARG A 78 17.57 8.57 2.44
N GLN A 79 16.25 8.61 2.16
CA GLN A 79 15.37 7.48 2.46
C GLN A 79 15.78 6.22 1.70
N ILE A 80 16.08 6.37 0.41
CA ILE A 80 16.53 5.26 -0.44
C ILE A 80 17.81 4.64 0.12
N ASP A 81 18.78 5.43 0.51
CA ASP A 81 20.05 4.94 1.06
C ASP A 81 19.86 4.22 2.39
N ASN A 82 19.01 4.74 3.28
CA ASN A 82 18.68 4.09 4.53
C ASN A 82 18.00 2.72 4.31
N VAL A 83 16.99 2.69 3.41
CA VAL A 83 16.28 1.45 3.08
C VAL A 83 17.21 0.45 2.39
N LYS A 84 18.07 0.90 1.47
CA LYS A 84 19.07 0.04 0.81
C LYS A 84 20.05 -0.55 1.83
N THR A 85 20.59 0.26 2.71
CA THR A 85 21.52 -0.20 3.75
C THR A 85 20.88 -1.27 4.63
N TYR A 86 19.63 -1.05 5.04
CA TYR A 86 18.87 -2.02 5.79
C TYR A 86 18.67 -3.34 5.01
N LEU A 87 18.27 -3.25 3.75
CA LEU A 87 18.01 -4.43 2.91
C LEU A 87 19.28 -5.20 2.56
N LEU A 88 20.40 -4.51 2.30
CA LEU A 88 21.71 -5.13 2.08
C LEU A 88 22.17 -5.93 3.32
N ALA A 89 21.95 -5.40 4.52
CA ALA A 89 22.26 -6.11 5.75
C ALA A 89 21.43 -7.40 5.96
N LYS A 90 20.24 -7.49 5.32
CA LYS A 90 19.40 -8.70 5.33
C LYS A 90 19.84 -9.75 4.31
N GLY A 91 20.69 -9.40 3.34
CA GLY A 91 21.27 -10.34 2.36
C GLY A 91 20.28 -10.95 1.36
N GLN A 92 19.10 -10.34 1.17
CA GLN A 92 18.06 -10.83 0.24
C GLN A 92 17.99 -9.95 -1.00
N PRO A 93 17.63 -10.51 -2.17
CA PRO A 93 17.37 -9.72 -3.37
C PRO A 93 16.22 -8.72 -3.15
N PHE A 94 16.42 -7.49 -3.58
CA PHE A 94 15.42 -6.44 -3.42
C PHE A 94 15.39 -5.47 -4.61
N GLU A 95 14.28 -4.76 -4.73
CA GLU A 95 14.10 -3.61 -5.62
C GLU A 95 13.63 -2.42 -4.83
N ILE A 96 13.90 -1.21 -5.34
CA ILE A 96 13.40 0.04 -4.75
C ILE A 96 12.35 0.65 -5.68
N ILE A 97 11.16 0.86 -5.15
CA ILE A 97 10.11 1.67 -5.78
C ILE A 97 10.11 3.05 -5.10
N ARG A 98 10.10 4.09 -5.92
CA ARG A 98 10.09 5.48 -5.47
C ARG A 98 8.91 6.24 -6.05
N ASP A 99 8.30 7.10 -5.23
CA ASP A 99 7.22 8.00 -5.63
C ASP A 99 7.47 9.43 -5.16
N ILE A 100 6.97 10.38 -5.93
CA ILE A 100 6.85 11.77 -5.52
C ILE A 100 5.37 12.14 -5.56
N GLY A 101 4.82 12.50 -4.42
CA GLY A 101 3.42 12.88 -4.26
C GLY A 101 2.92 12.69 -2.84
N SER A 102 1.85 13.38 -2.49
CA SER A 102 1.23 13.35 -1.18
C SER A 102 0.90 11.94 -0.69
N GLY A 103 0.96 11.74 0.62
CA GLY A 103 0.60 10.48 1.29
C GLY A 103 -0.86 10.07 1.11
N ILE A 104 -1.73 11.00 0.76
CA ILE A 104 -3.16 10.76 0.48
C ILE A 104 -3.46 10.49 -1.00
N ASN A 105 -2.47 10.61 -1.88
CA ASN A 105 -2.64 10.33 -3.30
C ASN A 105 -2.45 8.83 -3.59
N TYR A 106 -3.54 8.09 -3.77
CA TYR A 106 -3.51 6.66 -4.10
C TYR A 106 -3.24 6.37 -5.60
N LYS A 107 -3.18 7.41 -6.45
CA LYS A 107 -2.92 7.26 -7.88
C LYS A 107 -1.43 7.35 -8.25
N LYS A 108 -0.54 7.35 -7.26
CA LYS A 108 0.91 7.31 -7.49
C LYS A 108 1.29 6.04 -8.25
N LYS A 109 2.15 6.18 -9.27
CA LYS A 109 2.52 5.06 -10.15
C LYS A 109 3.24 3.94 -9.39
N GLY A 110 4.18 4.30 -8.51
CA GLY A 110 4.92 3.32 -7.72
C GLY A 110 4.03 2.58 -6.73
N LEU A 111 3.10 3.28 -6.06
CA LEU A 111 2.14 2.65 -5.16
C LEU A 111 1.21 1.67 -5.91
N GLN A 112 0.70 2.07 -7.08
CA GLN A 112 -0.14 1.20 -7.89
C GLN A 112 0.63 -0.03 -8.40
N GLU A 113 1.88 0.16 -8.81
CA GLU A 113 2.77 -0.93 -9.20
C GLU A 113 3.04 -1.88 -8.03
N LEU A 114 3.31 -1.34 -6.83
CA LEU A 114 3.51 -2.13 -5.63
C LEU A 114 2.28 -3.00 -5.32
N ILE A 115 1.08 -2.40 -5.30
CA ILE A 115 -0.17 -3.12 -5.04
C ILE A 115 -0.41 -4.20 -6.11
N ARG A 116 -0.19 -3.88 -7.39
CA ARG A 116 -0.30 -4.83 -8.50
C ARG A 116 0.62 -6.02 -8.30
N ARG A 117 1.89 -5.80 -7.96
CA ARG A 117 2.87 -6.87 -7.71
C ARG A 117 2.54 -7.71 -6.48
N ILE A 118 2.00 -7.09 -5.42
CA ILE A 118 1.49 -7.81 -4.25
C ILE A 118 0.34 -8.73 -4.67
N SER A 119 -0.66 -8.20 -5.40
CA SER A 119 -1.83 -8.99 -5.86
C SER A 119 -1.46 -10.12 -6.82
N GLN A 120 -0.34 -10.00 -7.52
CA GLN A 120 0.23 -11.07 -8.36
C GLN A 120 1.13 -12.05 -7.57
N ASN A 121 1.17 -11.91 -6.25
CA ASN A 121 1.98 -12.75 -5.35
C ASN A 121 3.50 -12.73 -5.66
N GLN A 122 4.00 -11.62 -6.23
CA GLN A 122 5.41 -11.43 -6.60
C GLN A 122 6.25 -10.85 -5.47
N VAL A 123 5.59 -10.29 -4.43
CA VAL A 123 6.26 -9.58 -3.33
C VAL A 123 6.19 -10.41 -2.06
N GLU A 124 7.32 -10.71 -1.47
CA GLU A 124 7.39 -11.38 -0.17
C GLU A 124 7.29 -10.38 0.98
N LYS A 125 7.97 -9.25 0.82
CA LYS A 125 8.07 -8.23 1.85
C LYS A 125 8.11 -6.83 1.23
N VAL A 126 7.42 -5.89 1.86
CA VAL A 126 7.55 -4.46 1.60
C VAL A 126 8.26 -3.82 2.79
N VAL A 127 9.30 -3.06 2.53
CA VAL A 127 10.07 -2.35 3.56
C VAL A 127 9.93 -0.86 3.35
N VAL A 128 9.52 -0.15 4.39
CA VAL A 128 9.38 1.32 4.42
C VAL A 128 10.15 1.90 5.59
N LEU A 129 10.67 3.11 5.43
CA LEU A 129 11.39 3.78 6.51
C LEU A 129 10.43 4.14 7.64
N TYR A 130 9.31 4.79 7.33
CA TYR A 130 8.25 5.16 8.26
C TYR A 130 6.90 4.73 7.72
N LYS A 131 5.92 4.50 8.60
CA LYS A 131 4.55 4.10 8.24
C LYS A 131 3.89 5.06 7.24
N ASP A 132 4.04 6.36 7.45
CA ASP A 132 3.46 7.42 6.62
C ASP A 132 4.12 7.55 5.23
N ARG A 133 5.31 6.95 5.02
CA ARG A 133 5.93 6.91 3.69
C ARG A 133 5.18 6.01 2.74
N LEU A 134 4.52 4.96 3.22
CA LEU A 134 3.64 4.14 2.39
C LEU A 134 2.33 4.88 2.10
N LEU A 135 1.57 5.16 3.14
CA LEU A 135 0.31 5.89 3.10
C LEU A 135 0.11 6.72 4.37
N ARG A 136 -0.46 7.90 4.24
CA ARG A 136 -0.85 8.74 5.38
C ARG A 136 -2.09 8.18 6.07
N PHE A 137 -3.07 7.74 5.28
CA PHE A 137 -4.31 7.11 5.75
C PHE A 137 -4.51 5.78 5.04
N GLY A 138 -5.14 4.83 5.71
CA GLY A 138 -5.46 3.53 5.14
C GLY A 138 -4.27 2.57 5.07
N PHE A 139 -3.25 2.76 5.88
CA PHE A 139 -2.13 1.83 6.00
C PHE A 139 -2.63 0.43 6.35
N GLU A 140 -3.53 0.32 7.31
CA GLU A 140 -4.11 -0.93 7.80
C GLU A 140 -4.85 -1.68 6.69
N LEU A 141 -5.46 -0.96 5.74
CA LEU A 141 -6.10 -1.57 4.58
C LEU A 141 -5.06 -2.21 3.63
N ILE A 142 -3.94 -1.52 3.38
CA ILE A 142 -2.88 -2.09 2.54
C ILE A 142 -2.18 -3.24 3.24
N GLU A 143 -1.97 -3.14 4.54
CA GLU A 143 -1.42 -4.23 5.37
C GLU A 143 -2.32 -5.47 5.31
N TYR A 144 -3.64 -5.29 5.45
CA TYR A 144 -4.60 -6.37 5.30
C TYR A 144 -4.56 -6.98 3.88
N ILE A 145 -4.57 -6.16 2.83
CA ILE A 145 -4.45 -6.65 1.45
C ILE A 145 -3.14 -7.44 1.27
N ALA A 146 -2.01 -6.91 1.76
CA ALA A 146 -0.71 -7.59 1.69
C ALA A 146 -0.75 -8.95 2.38
N SER A 147 -1.40 -9.05 3.55
CA SER A 147 -1.53 -10.30 4.30
C SER A 147 -2.30 -11.38 3.53
N LEU A 148 -3.31 -11.01 2.74
CA LEU A 148 -4.07 -11.94 1.89
C LEU A 148 -3.18 -12.64 0.84
N TYR A 149 -2.08 -11.97 0.44
CA TYR A 149 -1.09 -12.50 -0.50
C TYR A 149 0.20 -12.95 0.19
N ASN A 150 0.17 -13.21 1.50
CA ASN A 150 1.34 -13.59 2.30
C ASN A 150 2.51 -12.61 2.15
N CYS A 151 2.25 -11.33 1.93
CA CYS A 151 3.23 -10.27 1.89
C CYS A 151 3.25 -9.53 3.23
N VAL A 152 4.45 -9.36 3.80
CA VAL A 152 4.66 -8.67 5.08
C VAL A 152 5.08 -7.24 4.82
N ILE A 153 4.51 -6.27 5.56
CA ILE A 153 4.99 -4.89 5.55
C ILE A 153 5.85 -4.68 6.79
N GLU A 154 7.11 -4.32 6.57
CA GLU A 154 8.11 -4.07 7.62
C GLU A 154 8.44 -2.58 7.66
N ILE A 155 8.31 -1.97 8.85
CA ILE A 155 8.63 -0.56 9.09
C ILE A 155 9.97 -0.52 9.83
N ILE A 156 10.97 0.19 9.27
CA ILE A 156 12.32 0.28 9.87
C ILE A 156 12.30 1.13 11.14
N ASP A 157 11.63 2.27 11.10
CA ASP A 157 11.55 3.21 12.22
C ASP A 157 10.10 3.51 12.54
N ASN A 158 9.65 3.06 13.70
CA ASN A 158 8.29 3.26 14.19
C ASN A 158 8.07 4.65 14.82
N THR A 159 9.08 5.53 14.83
CA THR A 159 8.88 6.90 15.30
C THR A 159 8.01 7.66 14.29
N GLU A 160 6.95 8.30 14.77
CA GLU A 160 6.11 9.16 13.94
C GLU A 160 6.87 10.47 13.64
N LYS A 161 7.72 10.44 12.62
CA LYS A 161 8.36 11.63 12.05
C LYS A 161 7.58 12.15 10.85
N SER A 162 6.30 12.48 11.04
CA SER A 162 5.66 13.33 10.04
C SER A 162 6.12 14.77 10.26
N GLU A 163 6.78 15.36 9.28
CA GLU A 163 6.98 16.81 9.29
C GLU A 163 5.60 17.46 9.38
N GLN A 164 5.39 18.30 10.39
CA GLN A 164 4.12 19.01 10.59
C GLN A 164 3.65 19.70 9.31
N GLN A 165 4.58 20.17 8.50
CA GLN A 165 4.32 20.83 7.22
C GLN A 165 3.67 19.87 6.19
N GLU A 166 4.12 18.61 6.07
CA GLU A 166 3.48 17.63 5.18
C GLU A 166 2.06 17.30 5.65
N LEU A 167 1.82 17.23 6.97
CA LEU A 167 0.50 16.98 7.53
C LEU A 167 -0.47 18.11 7.20
N VAL A 168 -0.02 19.35 7.32
CA VAL A 168 -0.80 20.55 6.97
C VAL A 168 -1.11 20.58 5.47
N GLU A 169 -0.13 20.29 4.61
CA GLU A 169 -0.34 20.23 3.15
C GLU A 169 -1.36 19.16 2.77
N ASP A 170 -1.30 17.97 3.38
CA ASP A 170 -2.26 16.90 3.16
C ASP A 170 -3.68 17.30 3.64
N LEU A 171 -3.80 17.96 4.80
CA LEU A 171 -5.06 18.48 5.31
C LEU A 171 -5.65 19.54 4.37
N VAL A 172 -4.83 20.48 3.90
CA VAL A 172 -5.24 21.51 2.92
C VAL A 172 -5.76 20.86 1.63
N GLN A 173 -5.11 19.80 1.17
CA GLN A 173 -5.54 19.07 -0.02
C GLN A 173 -6.90 18.39 0.19
N ILE A 174 -7.12 17.72 1.33
CA ILE A 174 -8.41 17.12 1.68
C ILE A 174 -9.51 18.19 1.71
N ILE A 175 -9.29 19.28 2.44
CA ILE A 175 -10.27 20.37 2.56
C ILE A 175 -10.55 21.01 1.19
N THR A 176 -9.55 21.14 0.34
CA THR A 176 -9.72 21.67 -1.03
C THR A 176 -10.63 20.76 -1.85
N VAL A 177 -10.43 19.44 -1.81
CA VAL A 177 -11.29 18.47 -2.51
C VAL A 177 -12.74 18.54 -2.00
N PHE A 178 -12.92 18.61 -0.68
CA PHE A 178 -14.27 18.76 -0.09
C PHE A 178 -14.89 20.12 -0.46
N SER A 179 -14.12 21.21 -0.42
CA SER A 179 -14.58 22.56 -0.76
C SER A 179 -14.99 22.66 -2.23
N CYS A 180 -14.30 22.00 -3.13
CA CYS A 180 -14.68 21.92 -4.55
C CYS A 180 -15.98 21.15 -4.76
N LYS A 181 -16.26 20.14 -3.93
CA LYS A 181 -17.53 19.38 -3.98
C LYS A 181 -18.71 20.12 -3.36
N LEU A 182 -18.45 21.03 -2.44
CA LEU A 182 -19.46 21.88 -1.80
C LEU A 182 -19.63 23.17 -2.61
N GLN A 183 -20.52 23.15 -3.60
CA GLN A 183 -20.73 24.24 -4.55
C GLN A 183 -20.97 25.63 -3.88
N GLY A 184 -20.37 26.68 -4.44
CA GLY A 184 -20.68 28.08 -4.20
C GLY A 184 -20.13 28.70 -2.91
N LYS A 185 -20.94 29.53 -2.21
CA LYS A 185 -20.57 30.36 -1.05
C LYS A 185 -19.90 29.60 0.12
N ARG A 186 -20.15 28.28 0.25
CA ARG A 186 -19.56 27.44 1.32
C ARG A 186 -18.07 27.14 1.07
N ALA A 187 -17.64 27.01 -0.18
CA ALA A 187 -16.24 26.79 -0.52
C ALA A 187 -15.34 27.97 -0.15
N ASN A 188 -15.85 29.21 -0.30
CA ASN A 188 -15.12 30.41 0.08
C ASN A 188 -14.98 30.56 1.59
N LYS A 189 -15.98 30.14 2.36
CA LYS A 189 -15.94 30.15 3.83
C LYS A 189 -14.90 29.14 4.36
N ALA A 190 -14.83 27.95 3.78
CA ALA A 190 -13.83 26.95 4.14
C ALA A 190 -12.39 27.44 3.81
N LYS A 191 -12.17 28.04 2.64
CA LYS A 191 -10.88 28.65 2.29
C LYS A 191 -10.45 29.77 3.22
N LYS A 192 -11.39 30.57 3.70
CA LYS A 192 -11.12 31.64 4.66
C LYS A 192 -10.68 31.07 6.01
N LEU A 193 -11.42 30.09 6.54
CA LEU A 193 -11.09 29.39 7.79
C LEU A 193 -9.70 28.74 7.75
N ILE A 194 -9.34 28.13 6.62
CA ILE A 194 -8.01 27.53 6.45
C ILE A 194 -6.90 28.59 6.50
N ARG A 195 -7.10 29.73 5.84
CA ARG A 195 -6.12 30.82 5.88
C ARG A 195 -5.94 31.38 7.30
N GLU A 196 -7.03 31.51 8.03
CA GLU A 196 -7.02 31.94 9.43
C GLU A 196 -6.23 30.97 10.31
N LEU A 197 -6.48 29.67 10.20
CA LEU A 197 -5.73 28.64 10.93
C LEU A 197 -4.22 28.61 10.61
N ILE A 198 -3.86 28.75 9.35
CA ILE A 198 -2.43 28.82 8.94
C ILE A 198 -1.77 30.07 9.50
N GLN A 199 -2.50 31.19 9.57
CA GLN A 199 -1.97 32.45 10.05
C GLN A 199 -1.78 32.45 11.57
N GLU A 200 -2.73 31.87 12.33
CA GLU A 200 -2.61 31.68 13.77
C GLU A 200 -1.43 30.76 14.16
N GLU A 201 -1.14 29.71 13.37
CA GLU A 201 0.04 28.89 13.60
C GLU A 201 1.36 29.65 13.30
N ALA A 202 1.37 30.51 12.31
CA ALA A 202 2.54 31.35 11.99
C ALA A 202 2.80 32.38 13.08
N ASP A 203 1.73 33.03 13.58
CA ASP A 203 1.80 34.05 14.63
C ASP A 203 2.11 33.42 16.01
N GLY A 204 1.60 32.22 16.31
CA GLY A 204 1.89 31.45 17.51
C GLY A 204 3.36 31.02 17.63
N LYS A 205 4.06 30.86 16.51
CA LYS A 205 5.49 30.58 16.47
C LYS A 205 6.36 31.82 16.72
N SER A 206 5.90 32.99 16.31
CA SER A 206 6.61 34.27 16.56
C SER A 206 6.55 34.70 18.03
N HIS A 207 5.54 34.31 18.78
CA HIS A 207 5.42 34.62 20.21
C HIS A 207 6.27 33.69 21.12
N LYS A 208 6.53 32.44 20.69
CA LYS A 208 7.41 31.53 21.47
C LYS A 208 8.89 31.82 21.34
N SER A 209 9.33 32.47 20.26
CA SER A 209 10.75 32.85 20.06
C SER A 209 11.17 34.11 20.85
N ASN A 210 10.24 34.85 21.44
CA ASN A 210 10.54 36.08 22.19
C ASN A 210 10.49 35.92 23.72
N VAL A 211 10.24 34.73 24.23
CA VAL A 211 10.15 34.46 25.69
C VAL A 211 11.44 33.83 26.25
N ASP A 212 12.32 33.28 25.39
CA ASP A 212 13.57 32.63 25.83
C ASP A 212 14.81 33.55 25.82
N THR A 213 14.63 34.88 25.80
CA THR A 213 15.73 35.84 25.91
C THR A 213 15.42 36.89 26.98
N LYS A 214 15.38 36.46 28.21
CA LYS A 214 15.60 37.34 29.38
C LYS A 214 16.16 36.54 30.55
#